data_9b022d92fad328444b6f1ba1858496c0
#
_entry.id   9b022d92fad328444b6f1ba1858496c0
#
_cell.length_a   1.000
_cell.length_b   1.000
_cell.length_c   1.000
_cell.angle_alpha   90.00
_cell.angle_beta   90.00
_cell.angle_gamma   90.00
#
_symmetry.space_group_name_H-M   'P 1'
#
loop_
_entity.id
_entity.type
_entity.pdbx_description
1 polymer ?
#
loop_
_entity_poly.entity_id
_entity_poly.type
_entity_poly.pdbx_seq_one_letter_code
_entity_poly.pdbx_strand_id
1 'polypeptide(L)'
;MEIIIPHMSLDEETAWNWPLNDQMPVDITQYYVCKHRKSGLSYWVGAARRIGQTAQDWEQQRKAPISYLLKVGGDAIHERLYYVLARALNLPQQYVFWAVTPPHRDLVAVAIQFERDAFFPKEIDVTNKTILYRRKRYAVLNAEDFWRHEVLHYYCGTGDIHQAMVKGKVLFGIDAADCRFYTPFLEGRWQRFLEHHQKHNPAALPVLQEMMHRITQHPELPDLVEQELANAPGPVLEFLARLDHGKYGENLRAMHASLAQAFTSE
;
A
#
# COMPACT_ATOMS: atom_id res chain seq x y z
N MET A 1 28.19 -15.46 -9.49
CA MET A 1 27.71 -14.14 -9.01
C MET A 1 27.39 -14.31 -7.54
N GLU A 2 28.08 -13.61 -6.67
CA GLU A 2 27.94 -13.77 -5.23
C GLU A 2 26.62 -13.13 -4.77
N ILE A 3 25.73 -13.89 -4.16
CA ILE A 3 24.49 -13.38 -3.58
C ILE A 3 24.84 -12.86 -2.20
N ILE A 4 24.88 -11.54 -2.05
CA ILE A 4 25.12 -10.91 -0.76
C ILE A 4 23.82 -10.81 -0.01
N ILE A 5 23.74 -11.50 1.13
CA ILE A 5 22.65 -11.36 2.08
C ILE A 5 22.97 -10.12 2.93
N PRO A 6 22.08 -9.11 3.02
CA PRO A 6 22.30 -8.00 3.94
C PRO A 6 22.49 -8.56 5.36
N HIS A 7 23.46 -7.97 6.11
CA HIS A 7 23.72 -8.34 7.51
C HIS A 7 22.47 -8.07 8.38
N MET A 8 21.54 -9.02 8.36
CA MET A 8 20.60 -9.26 9.43
C MET A 8 20.86 -10.67 9.90
N SER A 9 20.75 -10.92 11.21
CA SER A 9 20.95 -12.25 11.75
C SER A 9 20.07 -13.24 10.98
N LEU A 10 20.62 -14.36 10.60
CA LEU A 10 19.97 -15.42 9.83
C LEU A 10 18.75 -16.04 10.53
N ASP A 11 18.48 -15.66 11.77
CA ASP A 11 17.45 -16.23 12.64
C ASP A 11 16.09 -15.53 12.58
N GLU A 12 15.98 -14.41 11.87
CA GLU A 12 14.69 -13.78 11.63
C GLU A 12 14.19 -14.11 10.22
N GLU A 13 13.70 -15.31 10.02
CA GLU A 13 12.64 -15.59 9.05
C GLU A 13 11.39 -14.86 9.49
N THR A 14 11.42 -13.54 9.39
CA THR A 14 10.28 -12.73 9.79
C THR A 14 9.22 -12.82 8.71
N ALA A 15 8.20 -13.62 9.00
CA ALA A 15 6.90 -13.37 8.45
C ALA A 15 6.58 -11.89 8.61
N TRP A 16 5.93 -11.27 7.62
CA TRP A 16 5.49 -9.88 7.74
C TRP A 16 4.57 -9.74 8.95
N ASN A 17 5.02 -9.00 9.96
CA ASN A 17 4.28 -8.84 11.21
C ASN A 17 3.31 -7.67 11.07
N TRP A 18 2.01 -7.99 10.92
CA TRP A 18 0.97 -6.98 10.94
C TRP A 18 0.85 -6.36 12.34
N PRO A 19 0.65 -5.02 12.46
CA PRO A 19 0.47 -4.39 13.76
C PRO A 19 -0.79 -4.92 14.44
N LEU A 20 -0.69 -5.18 15.75
CA LEU A 20 -1.79 -5.71 16.53
C LEU A 20 -2.99 -4.74 16.63
N ASN A 21 -2.75 -3.45 16.47
CA ASN A 21 -3.74 -2.40 16.68
C ASN A 21 -3.69 -1.32 15.60
N ASP A 22 -3.87 -1.72 14.35
CA ASP A 22 -3.90 -0.80 13.20
C ASP A 22 -5.23 -0.06 13.02
N GLN A 23 -6.23 -0.41 13.82
CA GLN A 23 -7.52 0.28 13.84
C GLN A 23 -7.47 1.59 14.64
N MET A 24 -6.49 1.76 15.55
CA MET A 24 -6.35 2.99 16.30
C MET A 24 -5.67 4.09 15.47
N PRO A 25 -6.32 5.26 15.34
CA PRO A 25 -5.72 6.40 14.66
C PRO A 25 -4.44 6.87 15.37
N VAL A 26 -3.47 7.32 14.58
CA VAL A 26 -2.27 7.99 15.10
C VAL A 26 -2.60 9.44 15.43
N ASP A 27 -2.41 9.85 16.67
CA ASP A 27 -2.56 11.23 17.10
C ASP A 27 -1.35 12.06 16.65
N ILE A 28 -1.53 12.79 15.54
CA ILE A 28 -0.47 13.61 14.94
C ILE A 28 -0.19 14.89 15.75
N THR A 29 -1.06 15.25 16.70
CA THR A 29 -0.80 16.42 17.56
C THR A 29 0.45 16.22 18.43
N GLN A 30 0.85 14.97 18.67
CA GLN A 30 2.04 14.61 19.44
C GLN A 30 3.31 14.55 18.57
N TYR A 31 3.24 14.99 17.32
CA TYR A 31 4.34 14.95 16.37
C TYR A 31 4.64 16.32 15.78
N TYR A 32 5.91 16.57 15.54
CA TYR A 32 6.33 17.67 14.69
C TYR A 32 6.17 17.28 13.22
N VAL A 33 5.34 18.02 12.50
CA VAL A 33 5.07 17.76 11.08
C VAL A 33 5.77 18.79 10.22
N CYS A 34 6.57 18.34 9.28
CA CYS A 34 7.20 19.18 8.27
C CYS A 34 6.88 18.70 6.87
N LYS A 35 6.77 19.63 5.91
CA LYS A 35 6.57 19.27 4.51
C LYS A 35 7.80 18.50 3.99
N HIS A 36 7.59 17.31 3.50
CA HIS A 36 8.63 16.55 2.85
C HIS A 36 8.81 17.07 1.41
N ARG A 37 10.00 17.53 1.09
CA ARG A 37 10.33 17.89 -0.30
C ARG A 37 10.48 16.62 -1.11
N LYS A 38 9.46 16.14 -1.77
CA LYS A 38 9.65 15.20 -2.85
C LYS A 38 8.56 15.29 -3.90
N SER A 39 9.05 15.20 -5.13
CA SER A 39 8.39 14.97 -6.41
C SER A 39 7.43 16.07 -6.85
N GLY A 40 7.52 16.43 -8.11
CA GLY A 40 6.70 17.41 -8.81
C GLY A 40 5.22 17.04 -8.96
N LEU A 41 4.71 16.17 -8.13
CA LEU A 41 3.30 15.84 -8.00
C LEU A 41 2.70 16.65 -6.86
N SER A 42 1.48 17.10 -7.08
CA SER A 42 0.74 18.09 -6.28
C SER A 42 0.33 17.65 -4.88
N TYR A 43 0.85 16.54 -4.37
CA TYR A 43 0.43 15.97 -3.10
C TYR A 43 1.27 16.47 -1.94
N TRP A 44 0.59 16.79 -0.84
CA TRP A 44 1.25 17.18 0.37
C TRP A 44 1.68 15.92 1.13
N VAL A 45 2.98 15.64 1.16
CA VAL A 45 3.57 14.60 2.00
C VAL A 45 4.28 15.26 3.15
N GLY A 46 3.81 15.02 4.36
CA GLY A 46 4.45 15.46 5.60
C GLY A 46 5.30 14.35 6.20
N ALA A 47 6.40 14.72 6.85
CA ALA A 47 7.14 13.82 7.71
C ALA A 47 6.80 14.14 9.16
N ALA A 48 6.33 13.14 9.92
CA ALA A 48 6.00 13.29 11.33
C ALA A 48 7.14 12.76 12.21
N ARG A 49 7.54 13.55 13.16
CA ARG A 49 8.57 13.22 14.16
C ARG A 49 8.00 13.45 15.54
N ARG A 50 8.21 12.50 16.43
CA ARG A 50 7.72 12.62 17.80
C ARG A 50 8.28 13.89 18.47
N ILE A 51 7.41 14.66 19.12
CA ILE A 51 7.78 15.85 19.88
C ILE A 51 8.46 15.39 21.17
N GLY A 52 9.65 15.92 21.48
CA GLY A 52 10.31 15.74 22.77
C GLY A 52 9.58 16.52 23.87
N GLN A 53 9.77 16.12 25.11
CA GLN A 53 9.06 16.71 26.26
C GLN A 53 9.54 18.12 26.64
N THR A 54 10.60 18.67 26.03
CA THR A 54 11.14 19.99 26.37
C THR A 54 11.39 20.86 25.15
N ALA A 55 11.12 22.17 25.28
CA ALA A 55 11.31 23.17 24.24
C ALA A 55 12.77 23.36 23.79
N GLN A 56 13.75 22.90 24.56
CA GLN A 56 15.18 22.97 24.24
C GLN A 56 15.58 22.02 23.08
N ASP A 57 14.73 21.06 22.75
CA ASP A 57 15.05 20.03 21.76
C ASP A 57 14.69 20.40 20.31
N TRP A 58 14.35 21.67 20.01
CA TRP A 58 13.93 22.02 18.64
C TRP A 58 14.99 21.67 17.58
N GLU A 59 16.27 21.89 17.86
CA GLU A 59 17.33 21.44 16.95
C GLU A 59 17.55 19.93 16.96
N GLN A 60 17.35 19.30 18.13
CA GLN A 60 17.37 17.84 18.24
C GLN A 60 16.16 17.20 17.57
N GLN A 61 14.98 17.84 17.64
CA GLN A 61 13.77 17.41 16.95
C GLN A 61 13.95 17.39 15.43
N ARG A 62 14.69 18.33 14.85
CA ARG A 62 15.05 18.30 13.42
C ARG A 62 15.91 17.09 13.05
N LYS A 63 16.70 16.59 13.98
CA LYS A 63 17.54 15.39 13.84
C LYS A 63 16.80 14.11 14.25
N ALA A 64 15.65 14.23 14.92
CA ALA A 64 14.85 13.07 15.30
C ALA A 64 14.47 12.25 14.04
N PRO A 65 14.49 10.94 14.17
CA PRO A 65 14.12 10.09 13.06
C PRO A 65 12.65 10.29 12.68
N ILE A 66 12.37 10.22 11.39
CA ILE A 66 11.01 10.22 10.86
C ILE A 66 10.30 8.96 11.38
N SER A 67 9.11 9.13 11.95
CA SER A 67 8.27 8.03 12.42
C SER A 67 7.20 7.68 11.39
N TYR A 68 6.61 8.69 10.78
CA TYR A 68 5.54 8.52 9.79
C TYR A 68 5.73 9.46 8.61
N LEU A 69 5.26 9.01 7.46
CA LEU A 69 4.92 9.88 6.34
C LEU A 69 3.43 10.19 6.44
N LEU A 70 3.04 11.45 6.19
CA LEU A 70 1.64 11.86 6.22
C LEU A 70 1.17 12.14 4.81
N LYS A 71 0.08 11.50 4.42
CA LYS A 71 -0.68 11.86 3.20
C LYS A 71 -2.02 12.45 3.61
N VAL A 72 -2.53 13.38 2.82
CA VAL A 72 -3.79 14.10 3.10
C VAL A 72 -4.71 14.10 1.88
N GLY A 73 -6.02 14.27 2.13
CA GLY A 73 -7.03 14.32 1.07
C GLY A 73 -7.46 12.96 0.57
N GLY A 74 -7.97 12.88 -0.66
CA GLY A 74 -8.48 11.65 -1.27
C GLY A 74 -7.45 10.53 -1.32
N ASP A 75 -6.19 10.86 -1.61
CA ASP A 75 -5.09 9.89 -1.66
C ASP A 75 -4.88 9.18 -0.32
N ALA A 76 -5.13 9.86 0.80
CA ALA A 76 -5.06 9.27 2.13
C ALA A 76 -6.08 8.13 2.29
N ILE A 77 -7.29 8.32 1.74
CA ILE A 77 -8.34 7.30 1.76
C ILE A 77 -7.88 6.08 0.94
N HIS A 78 -7.38 6.30 -0.27
CA HIS A 78 -6.93 5.23 -1.16
C HIS A 78 -5.83 4.39 -0.52
N GLU A 79 -4.83 5.03 0.10
CA GLU A 79 -3.76 4.34 0.84
C GLU A 79 -4.31 3.44 1.94
N ARG A 80 -5.26 3.95 2.73
CA ARG A 80 -5.83 3.18 3.83
C ARG A 80 -6.68 2.01 3.33
N LEU A 81 -7.53 2.22 2.33
CA LEU A 81 -8.37 1.17 1.78
C LEU A 81 -7.53 0.06 1.13
N TYR A 82 -6.51 0.43 0.38
CA TYR A 82 -5.59 -0.54 -0.19
C TYR A 82 -4.89 -1.37 0.89
N TYR A 83 -4.42 -0.71 1.95
CA TYR A 83 -3.80 -1.39 3.09
C TYR A 83 -4.74 -2.44 3.72
N VAL A 84 -6.02 -2.10 3.91
CA VAL A 84 -7.03 -3.03 4.46
C VAL A 84 -7.18 -4.26 3.56
N LEU A 85 -7.26 -4.07 2.24
CA LEU A 85 -7.36 -5.17 1.28
C LEU A 85 -6.09 -6.01 1.24
N ALA A 86 -4.91 -5.39 1.21
CA ALA A 86 -3.64 -6.10 1.22
C ALA A 86 -3.50 -6.96 2.49
N ARG A 87 -3.90 -6.41 3.64
CA ARG A 87 -3.93 -7.13 4.92
C ARG A 87 -4.89 -8.32 4.89
N ALA A 88 -6.12 -8.15 4.40
CA ALA A 88 -7.09 -9.23 4.28
C ALA A 88 -6.57 -10.37 3.39
N LEU A 89 -5.82 -10.03 2.36
CA LEU A 89 -5.17 -10.96 1.46
C LEU A 89 -3.78 -11.41 1.95
N ASN A 90 -3.36 -11.04 3.15
CA ASN A 90 -2.04 -11.34 3.71
C ASN A 90 -0.88 -11.00 2.76
N LEU A 91 -0.96 -9.85 2.09
CA LEU A 91 0.11 -9.33 1.24
C LEU A 91 0.90 -8.28 2.01
N PRO A 92 2.21 -8.44 2.21
CA PRO A 92 3.04 -7.47 2.89
C PRO A 92 2.90 -6.07 2.30
N GLN A 93 2.42 -5.13 3.11
CA GLN A 93 2.16 -3.75 2.73
C GLN A 93 2.70 -2.80 3.81
N GLN A 94 3.18 -1.65 3.44
CA GLN A 94 3.55 -0.60 4.39
C GLN A 94 2.36 -0.26 5.29
N TYR A 95 2.61 -0.11 6.58
CA TYR A 95 1.53 0.13 7.55
C TYR A 95 0.94 1.52 7.37
N VAL A 96 -0.37 1.57 7.23
CA VAL A 96 -1.13 2.79 7.03
C VAL A 96 -2.19 2.91 8.12
N PHE A 97 -2.14 3.98 8.89
CA PHE A 97 -3.08 4.27 9.97
C PHE A 97 -3.89 5.52 9.62
N TRP A 98 -5.14 5.59 10.07
CA TRP A 98 -5.80 6.89 10.10
C TRP A 98 -5.01 7.84 10.99
N ALA A 99 -4.99 9.12 10.65
CA ALA A 99 -4.35 10.14 11.44
C ALA A 99 -5.36 11.12 12.00
N VAL A 100 -5.29 11.39 13.31
CA VAL A 100 -6.03 12.49 13.94
C VAL A 100 -5.18 13.75 13.82
N THR A 101 -5.72 14.75 13.15
CA THR A 101 -5.10 16.06 12.95
C THR A 101 -5.58 17.05 14.01
N PRO A 102 -4.82 18.15 14.27
CA PRO A 102 -5.30 19.20 15.17
C PRO A 102 -6.66 19.75 14.75
N PRO A 103 -7.55 20.11 15.70
CA PRO A 103 -8.93 20.53 15.42
C PRO A 103 -9.08 21.69 14.42
N HIS A 104 -8.05 22.54 14.33
CA HIS A 104 -8.05 23.68 13.40
C HIS A 104 -7.65 23.28 11.96
N ARG A 105 -7.40 22.02 11.68
CA ARG A 105 -6.97 21.55 10.36
C ARG A 105 -7.89 20.53 9.73
N ASP A 106 -8.88 19.98 10.43
CA ASP A 106 -9.91 19.04 9.95
C ASP A 106 -9.59 18.32 8.63
N LEU A 107 -8.39 17.74 8.57
CA LEU A 107 -7.86 17.15 7.35
C LEU A 107 -8.09 15.63 7.35
N VAL A 108 -8.57 15.13 6.24
CA VAL A 108 -8.45 13.70 5.95
C VAL A 108 -6.98 13.37 5.83
N ALA A 109 -6.47 12.52 6.70
CA ALA A 109 -5.07 12.17 6.73
C ALA A 109 -4.82 10.72 7.13
N VAL A 110 -3.74 10.16 6.61
CA VAL A 110 -3.16 8.90 7.07
C VAL A 110 -1.71 9.10 7.50
N ALA A 111 -1.31 8.33 8.51
CA ALA A 111 0.06 8.18 8.96
C ALA A 111 0.61 6.85 8.42
N ILE A 112 1.57 6.92 7.53
CA ILE A 112 2.23 5.76 6.94
C ILE A 112 3.52 5.53 7.70
N GLN A 113 3.68 4.36 8.32
CA GLN A 113 4.88 4.06 9.11
C GLN A 113 6.13 4.14 8.24
N PHE A 114 7.12 4.91 8.68
CA PHE A 114 8.37 5.07 7.94
C PHE A 114 9.34 3.90 8.21
N GLU A 115 9.63 3.14 7.17
CA GLU A 115 10.55 2.01 7.22
C GLU A 115 11.97 2.45 6.88
N ARG A 116 12.83 2.61 7.92
CA ARG A 116 14.16 3.23 7.80
C ARG A 116 15.14 2.43 6.99
N ASP A 117 15.13 1.10 7.16
CA ASP A 117 16.11 0.21 6.57
C ASP A 117 15.59 -0.42 5.28
N ALA A 118 14.46 0.09 4.78
CA ALA A 118 13.90 -0.34 3.52
C ALA A 118 14.52 0.42 2.34
N PHE A 119 14.57 -0.25 1.21
CA PHE A 119 15.14 0.31 -0.03
C PHE A 119 14.34 -0.11 -1.25
N PHE A 120 14.40 0.72 -2.30
CA PHE A 120 13.79 0.41 -3.59
C PHE A 120 14.69 -0.52 -4.39
N PRO A 121 14.20 -1.70 -4.80
CA PRO A 121 14.92 -2.54 -5.75
C PRO A 121 14.92 -1.89 -7.13
N LYS A 122 15.99 -2.10 -7.89
CA LYS A 122 16.06 -1.69 -9.30
C LYS A 122 15.37 -2.68 -10.22
N GLU A 123 15.48 -3.94 -9.89
CA GLU A 123 14.90 -5.07 -10.62
C GLU A 123 14.43 -6.12 -9.63
N ILE A 124 13.36 -6.83 -9.97
CA ILE A 124 12.83 -7.96 -9.21
C ILE A 124 12.81 -9.16 -10.14
N ASP A 125 13.53 -10.20 -9.74
CA ASP A 125 13.58 -11.47 -10.46
C ASP A 125 12.80 -12.50 -9.64
N VAL A 126 11.54 -12.69 -10.02
CA VAL A 126 10.64 -13.59 -9.31
C VAL A 126 11.09 -15.05 -9.42
N THR A 127 11.59 -15.45 -10.60
CA THR A 127 12.03 -16.83 -10.87
C THR A 127 13.17 -17.26 -9.96
N ASN A 128 14.15 -16.38 -9.77
CA ASN A 128 15.31 -16.66 -8.91
C ASN A 128 15.13 -16.15 -7.48
N LYS A 129 13.97 -15.58 -7.16
CA LYS A 129 13.68 -14.95 -5.86
C LYS A 129 14.77 -13.97 -5.43
N THR A 130 15.19 -13.10 -6.35
CA THR A 130 16.23 -12.10 -6.10
C THR A 130 15.81 -10.71 -6.56
N ILE A 131 16.46 -9.72 -5.96
CA ILE A 131 16.33 -8.33 -6.36
C ILE A 131 17.70 -7.75 -6.70
N LEU A 132 17.72 -6.74 -7.56
CA LEU A 132 18.92 -5.96 -7.85
C LEU A 132 18.86 -4.63 -7.09
N TYR A 133 19.86 -4.37 -6.25
CA TYR A 133 20.05 -3.11 -5.57
C TYR A 133 21.53 -2.70 -5.56
N ARG A 134 21.84 -1.46 -5.94
CA ARG A 134 23.22 -0.95 -6.01
C ARG A 134 24.21 -1.88 -6.73
N ARG A 135 23.79 -2.46 -7.86
CA ARG A 135 24.54 -3.42 -8.69
C ARG A 135 24.82 -4.78 -8.03
N LYS A 136 24.17 -5.10 -6.92
CA LYS A 136 24.27 -6.40 -6.25
C LYS A 136 22.92 -7.09 -6.22
N ARG A 137 22.93 -8.41 -6.30
CA ARG A 137 21.71 -9.22 -6.16
C ARG A 137 21.56 -9.68 -4.71
N TYR A 138 20.33 -9.61 -4.22
CA TYR A 138 19.94 -10.01 -2.86
C TYR A 138 18.79 -11.00 -2.95
N ALA A 139 18.83 -12.04 -2.12
CA ALA A 139 17.71 -12.97 -2.01
C ALA A 139 16.52 -12.30 -1.29
N VAL A 140 15.30 -12.58 -1.75
CA VAL A 140 14.03 -12.22 -1.09
C VAL A 140 13.16 -13.45 -0.94
N LEU A 141 12.36 -13.50 0.13
CA LEU A 141 11.54 -14.66 0.46
C LEU A 141 10.26 -14.72 -0.38
N ASN A 142 9.72 -13.56 -0.71
CA ASN A 142 8.40 -13.37 -1.29
C ASN A 142 8.43 -12.53 -2.59
N ALA A 143 9.34 -12.84 -3.50
CA ALA A 143 9.45 -12.10 -4.76
C ALA A 143 8.14 -12.11 -5.56
N GLU A 144 7.36 -13.18 -5.46
CA GLU A 144 6.05 -13.33 -6.11
C GLU A 144 5.04 -12.28 -5.65
N ASP A 145 5.16 -11.75 -4.43
CA ASP A 145 4.24 -10.73 -3.93
C ASP A 145 4.29 -9.44 -4.74
N PHE A 146 5.38 -9.19 -5.48
CA PHE A 146 5.43 -8.12 -6.46
C PHE A 146 4.29 -8.25 -7.48
N TRP A 147 4.08 -9.44 -8.05
CA TRP A 147 3.02 -9.68 -9.01
C TRP A 147 1.64 -9.81 -8.37
N ARG A 148 1.56 -10.27 -7.13
CA ARG A 148 0.30 -10.27 -6.37
C ARG A 148 -0.19 -8.86 -6.09
N HIS A 149 0.72 -7.93 -5.76
CA HIS A 149 0.40 -6.51 -5.64
C HIS A 149 -0.05 -5.90 -6.97
N GLU A 150 0.54 -6.31 -8.10
CA GLU A 150 0.11 -5.86 -9.42
C GLU A 150 -1.37 -6.19 -9.68
N VAL A 151 -1.79 -7.41 -9.35
CA VAL A 151 -3.21 -7.81 -9.46
C VAL A 151 -4.09 -6.99 -8.52
N LEU A 152 -3.67 -6.79 -7.27
CA LEU A 152 -4.44 -6.01 -6.30
C LEU A 152 -4.56 -4.55 -6.71
N HIS A 153 -3.49 -3.92 -7.19
CA HIS A 153 -3.53 -2.58 -7.76
C HIS A 153 -4.52 -2.50 -8.92
N TYR A 154 -4.45 -3.45 -9.84
CA TYR A 154 -5.36 -3.51 -10.97
C TYR A 154 -6.82 -3.73 -10.53
N TYR A 155 -7.06 -4.55 -9.51
CA TYR A 155 -8.36 -4.73 -8.87
C TYR A 155 -8.87 -3.45 -8.23
N CYS A 156 -8.01 -2.66 -7.61
CA CYS A 156 -8.34 -1.35 -7.04
C CYS A 156 -8.48 -0.22 -8.07
N GLY A 157 -8.38 -0.51 -9.37
CA GLY A 157 -8.65 0.47 -10.43
C GLY A 157 -7.52 1.45 -10.68
N THR A 158 -6.26 1.09 -10.39
CA THR A 158 -5.11 1.90 -10.77
C THR A 158 -4.74 1.71 -12.24
N GLY A 159 -4.15 2.74 -12.83
CA GLY A 159 -3.47 2.66 -14.13
C GLY A 159 -1.95 2.69 -14.02
N ASP A 160 -1.43 2.95 -12.83
CA ASP A 160 0.01 3.07 -12.60
C ASP A 160 0.63 1.75 -12.14
N ILE A 161 1.94 1.62 -12.39
CA ILE A 161 2.73 0.49 -11.91
C ILE A 161 2.86 0.62 -10.39
N HIS A 162 2.49 -0.44 -9.67
CA HIS A 162 2.67 -0.47 -8.22
C HIS A 162 4.16 -0.36 -7.86
N GLN A 163 4.41 0.18 -6.68
CA GLN A 163 5.75 0.33 -6.15
C GLN A 163 5.96 -0.65 -4.99
N ALA A 164 7.18 -1.15 -4.87
CA ALA A 164 7.56 -2.02 -3.78
C ALA A 164 8.91 -1.63 -3.20
N MET A 165 9.07 -1.87 -1.90
CA MET A 165 10.34 -1.77 -1.19
C MET A 165 10.72 -3.12 -0.60
N VAL A 166 11.96 -3.21 -0.17
CA VAL A 166 12.48 -4.39 0.51
C VAL A 166 13.05 -3.99 1.86
N LYS A 167 12.66 -4.70 2.91
CA LYS A 167 13.24 -4.61 4.26
C LYS A 167 13.71 -6.00 4.67
N GLY A 168 14.99 -6.11 5.00
CA GLY A 168 15.58 -7.43 5.21
C GLY A 168 15.49 -8.30 3.96
N LYS A 169 14.74 -9.38 4.05
CA LYS A 169 14.46 -10.29 2.93
C LYS A 169 13.01 -10.24 2.44
N VAL A 170 12.19 -9.33 2.99
CA VAL A 170 10.76 -9.24 2.67
C VAL A 170 10.50 -8.06 1.74
N LEU A 171 9.86 -8.34 0.62
CA LEU A 171 9.31 -7.36 -0.29
C LEU A 171 7.91 -6.98 0.21
N PHE A 172 7.59 -5.69 0.20
CA PHE A 172 6.29 -5.17 0.58
C PHE A 172 5.86 -4.03 -0.34
N GLY A 173 4.55 -3.90 -0.53
CA GLY A 173 3.96 -2.83 -1.34
C GLY A 173 3.98 -1.48 -0.64
N ILE A 174 4.01 -0.42 -1.45
CA ILE A 174 3.94 0.96 -0.99
C ILE A 174 3.18 1.81 -2.02
N ASP A 175 2.82 3.03 -1.64
CA ASP A 175 2.32 4.09 -2.51
C ASP A 175 1.10 3.68 -3.35
N ALA A 176 -0.01 3.42 -2.66
CA ALA A 176 -1.28 3.03 -3.26
C ALA A 176 -2.24 4.22 -3.49
N ALA A 177 -1.74 5.46 -3.46
CA ALA A 177 -2.54 6.66 -3.62
C ALA A 177 -3.31 6.71 -4.95
N ASP A 178 -2.75 6.10 -5.99
CA ASP A 178 -3.36 6.05 -7.33
C ASP A 178 -4.42 4.95 -7.49
N CYS A 179 -4.68 4.16 -6.46
CA CYS A 179 -5.76 3.17 -6.43
C CYS A 179 -7.12 3.87 -6.28
N ARG A 180 -7.73 4.24 -7.38
CA ARG A 180 -8.95 5.07 -7.39
C ARG A 180 -10.23 4.34 -7.02
N PHE A 181 -10.17 3.01 -6.88
CA PHE A 181 -11.33 2.16 -6.59
C PHE A 181 -12.50 2.37 -7.57
N TYR A 182 -12.16 2.69 -8.81
CA TYR A 182 -13.13 2.95 -9.86
C TYR A 182 -12.53 2.62 -11.23
N THR A 183 -13.33 2.01 -12.08
CA THR A 183 -13.03 1.87 -13.51
C THR A 183 -14.30 1.91 -14.33
N PRO A 184 -14.35 2.72 -15.38
CA PRO A 184 -15.49 2.79 -16.27
C PRO A 184 -15.58 1.59 -17.26
N PHE A 185 -14.50 0.81 -17.39
CA PHE A 185 -14.38 -0.23 -18.41
C PHE A 185 -14.11 -1.59 -17.76
N LEU A 186 -15.17 -2.30 -17.39
CA LEU A 186 -15.08 -3.62 -16.77
C LEU A 186 -15.00 -4.75 -17.79
N GLU A 187 -15.72 -4.63 -18.92
CA GLU A 187 -15.79 -5.67 -19.95
C GLU A 187 -14.43 -5.99 -20.55
N GLY A 188 -14.06 -7.27 -20.56
CA GLY A 188 -12.78 -7.77 -21.09
C GLY A 188 -11.53 -7.23 -20.39
N ARG A 189 -11.70 -6.53 -19.24
CA ARG A 189 -10.61 -5.89 -18.51
C ARG A 189 -9.55 -6.91 -18.09
N TRP A 190 -9.98 -7.98 -17.44
CA TRP A 190 -9.10 -9.01 -16.92
C TRP A 190 -8.41 -9.82 -18.01
N GLN A 191 -9.11 -10.06 -19.10
CA GLN A 191 -8.51 -10.70 -20.27
C GLN A 191 -7.38 -9.84 -20.85
N ARG A 192 -7.62 -8.53 -21.06
CA ARG A 192 -6.57 -7.60 -21.53
C ARG A 192 -5.38 -7.52 -20.57
N PHE A 193 -5.64 -7.60 -19.26
CA PHE A 193 -4.57 -7.64 -18.25
C PHE A 193 -3.70 -8.89 -18.43
N LEU A 194 -4.30 -10.07 -18.55
CA LEU A 194 -3.58 -11.33 -18.75
C LEU A 194 -2.85 -11.35 -20.09
N GLU A 195 -3.48 -10.91 -21.19
CA GLU A 195 -2.84 -10.81 -22.51
C GLU A 195 -1.61 -9.90 -22.48
N HIS A 196 -1.70 -8.77 -21.80
CA HIS A 196 -0.55 -7.87 -21.60
C HIS A 196 0.61 -8.60 -20.91
N HIS A 197 0.34 -9.27 -19.80
CA HIS A 197 1.37 -9.97 -19.04
C HIS A 197 1.88 -11.22 -19.77
N GLN A 198 1.03 -11.92 -20.51
CA GLN A 198 1.46 -13.04 -21.36
C GLN A 198 2.50 -12.59 -22.39
N LYS A 199 2.33 -11.39 -22.92
CA LYS A 199 3.26 -10.83 -23.91
C LYS A 199 4.56 -10.32 -23.30
N HIS A 200 4.48 -9.66 -22.13
CA HIS A 200 5.60 -8.91 -21.56
C HIS A 200 6.27 -9.59 -20.36
N ASN A 201 5.51 -10.39 -19.60
CA ASN A 201 5.95 -11.01 -18.35
C ASN A 201 5.41 -12.46 -18.22
N PRO A 202 5.65 -13.36 -19.19
CA PRO A 202 5.01 -14.67 -19.21
C PRO A 202 5.30 -15.52 -17.97
N ALA A 203 6.46 -15.36 -17.34
CA ALA A 203 6.82 -16.05 -16.12
C ALA A 203 5.97 -15.64 -14.89
N ALA A 204 5.29 -14.49 -14.95
CA ALA A 204 4.42 -14.01 -13.88
C ALA A 204 3.00 -14.61 -13.94
N LEU A 205 2.57 -15.13 -15.09
CA LEU A 205 1.18 -15.57 -15.31
C LEU A 205 0.65 -16.50 -14.22
N PRO A 206 1.37 -17.55 -13.77
CA PRO A 206 0.85 -18.43 -12.73
C PRO A 206 0.54 -17.69 -11.41
N VAL A 207 1.38 -16.73 -11.04
CA VAL A 207 1.20 -15.93 -9.82
C VAL A 207 0.05 -14.95 -9.98
N LEU A 208 -0.08 -14.32 -11.16
CA LEU A 208 -1.19 -13.42 -11.46
C LEU A 208 -2.53 -14.15 -11.40
N GLN A 209 -2.63 -15.31 -12.03
CA GLN A 209 -3.84 -16.13 -12.04
C GLN A 209 -4.17 -16.66 -10.63
N GLU A 210 -3.18 -17.13 -9.89
CA GLU A 210 -3.35 -17.55 -8.49
C GLU A 210 -3.94 -16.41 -7.65
N MET A 211 -3.39 -15.21 -7.79
CA MET A 211 -3.86 -14.05 -7.03
C MET A 211 -5.27 -13.60 -7.45
N MET A 212 -5.55 -13.60 -8.74
CA MET A 212 -6.91 -13.33 -9.25
C MET A 212 -7.92 -14.33 -8.67
N HIS A 213 -7.58 -15.63 -8.69
CA HIS A 213 -8.43 -16.67 -8.10
C HIS A 213 -8.59 -16.45 -6.58
N ARG A 214 -7.51 -16.13 -5.87
CA ARG A 214 -7.54 -15.82 -4.44
C ARG A 214 -8.48 -14.64 -4.13
N ILE A 215 -8.46 -13.56 -4.92
CA ILE A 215 -9.41 -12.46 -4.75
C ILE A 215 -10.85 -12.95 -4.91
N THR A 216 -11.16 -13.81 -5.89
CA THR A 216 -12.53 -14.33 -6.06
C THR A 216 -13.01 -15.19 -4.90
N GLN A 217 -12.09 -15.77 -4.13
CA GLN A 217 -12.42 -16.54 -2.92
C GLN A 217 -12.71 -15.66 -1.70
N HIS A 218 -12.54 -14.34 -1.81
CA HIS A 218 -12.75 -13.35 -0.75
C HIS A 218 -13.88 -12.36 -1.12
N PRO A 219 -15.15 -12.84 -1.20
CA PRO A 219 -16.28 -11.99 -1.58
C PRO A 219 -16.56 -10.85 -0.59
N GLU A 220 -15.99 -10.92 0.62
CA GLU A 220 -16.10 -9.92 1.69
C GLU A 220 -15.24 -8.67 1.48
N LEU A 221 -14.30 -8.66 0.54
CA LEU A 221 -13.38 -7.52 0.35
C LEU A 221 -14.09 -6.17 0.16
N PRO A 222 -15.17 -6.06 -0.64
CA PRO A 222 -15.92 -4.81 -0.73
C PRO A 222 -16.55 -4.37 0.60
N ASP A 223 -17.03 -5.33 1.40
CA ASP A 223 -17.66 -5.05 2.69
C ASP A 223 -16.62 -4.60 3.73
N LEU A 224 -15.41 -5.12 3.68
CA LEU A 224 -14.28 -4.64 4.52
C LEU A 224 -13.96 -3.17 4.24
N VAL A 225 -14.01 -2.75 2.97
CA VAL A 225 -13.81 -1.35 2.59
C VAL A 225 -14.93 -0.46 3.14
N GLU A 226 -16.20 -0.88 3.03
CA GLU A 226 -17.30 -0.13 3.57
C GLU A 226 -17.25 -0.05 5.11
N GLN A 227 -16.88 -1.15 5.76
CA GLN A 227 -16.69 -1.18 7.21
C GLN A 227 -15.56 -0.27 7.67
N GLU A 228 -14.43 -0.25 6.96
CA GLU A 228 -13.33 0.63 7.26
C GLU A 228 -13.74 2.10 7.14
N LEU A 229 -14.48 2.46 6.09
CA LEU A 229 -14.99 3.81 5.89
C LEU A 229 -16.03 4.20 6.95
N ALA A 230 -16.91 3.29 7.34
CA ALA A 230 -17.92 3.54 8.38
C ALA A 230 -17.27 3.79 9.76
N ASN A 231 -16.09 3.23 10.01
CA ASN A 231 -15.32 3.40 11.25
C ASN A 231 -14.24 4.49 11.15
N ALA A 232 -14.17 5.20 10.03
CA ALA A 232 -13.16 6.23 9.81
C ALA A 232 -13.37 7.45 10.73
N PRO A 233 -12.31 8.22 11.02
CA PRO A 233 -12.42 9.47 11.79
C PRO A 233 -13.41 10.47 11.18
N GLY A 234 -14.06 11.29 12.03
CA GLY A 234 -15.07 12.26 11.63
C GLY A 234 -14.71 13.10 10.39
N PRO A 235 -13.52 13.69 10.28
CA PRO A 235 -13.11 14.44 9.09
C PRO A 235 -13.15 13.63 7.79
N VAL A 236 -12.90 12.33 7.85
CA VAL A 236 -13.01 11.43 6.69
C VAL A 236 -14.47 11.28 6.28
N LEU A 237 -15.35 11.03 7.25
CA LEU A 237 -16.80 10.89 7.00
C LEU A 237 -17.39 12.18 6.42
N GLU A 238 -17.00 13.34 6.95
CA GLU A 238 -17.42 14.64 6.43
C GLU A 238 -16.91 14.90 5.01
N PHE A 239 -15.67 14.51 4.73
CA PHE A 239 -15.10 14.61 3.39
C PHE A 239 -15.85 13.74 2.40
N LEU A 240 -16.12 12.49 2.76
CA LEU A 240 -16.88 11.55 1.91
C LEU A 240 -18.30 12.02 1.65
N ALA A 241 -18.96 12.63 2.65
CA ALA A 241 -20.31 13.18 2.49
C ALA A 241 -20.38 14.36 1.51
N ARG A 242 -19.28 15.10 1.33
CA ARG A 242 -19.21 16.21 0.37
C ARG A 242 -18.85 15.76 -1.05
N LEU A 243 -18.20 14.62 -1.16
CA LEU A 243 -17.89 14.04 -2.46
C LEU A 243 -18.99 13.02 -2.77
N ASP A 244 -19.61 13.14 -3.93
CA ASP A 244 -20.55 12.13 -4.48
C ASP A 244 -19.82 10.80 -4.80
N HIS A 245 -18.76 10.48 -4.05
CA HIS A 245 -17.79 9.43 -4.29
C HIS A 245 -17.89 8.27 -3.27
N GLY A 246 -18.94 8.22 -2.46
CA GLY A 246 -19.16 7.17 -1.45
C GLY A 246 -19.40 5.75 -1.99
N LYS A 247 -19.00 5.47 -3.24
CA LYS A 247 -19.26 4.20 -3.93
C LYS A 247 -18.08 3.24 -3.96
N TYR A 248 -17.13 3.36 -3.05
CA TYR A 248 -15.95 2.50 -3.05
C TYR A 248 -16.31 1.01 -3.00
N GLY A 249 -17.18 0.61 -2.08
CA GLY A 249 -17.64 -0.76 -1.95
C GLY A 249 -18.45 -1.23 -3.16
N GLU A 250 -19.36 -0.38 -3.68
CA GLU A 250 -20.13 -0.71 -4.89
C GLU A 250 -19.22 -0.93 -6.10
N ASN A 251 -18.23 -0.05 -6.29
CA ASN A 251 -17.26 -0.17 -7.37
C ASN A 251 -16.44 -1.44 -7.24
N LEU A 252 -16.00 -1.79 -6.02
CA LEU A 252 -15.29 -3.04 -5.78
C LEU A 252 -16.17 -4.26 -5.98
N ARG A 253 -17.46 -4.24 -5.64
CA ARG A 253 -18.38 -5.33 -5.97
C ARG A 253 -18.50 -5.53 -7.48
N ALA A 254 -18.58 -4.43 -8.26
CA ALA A 254 -18.60 -4.51 -9.71
C ALA A 254 -17.27 -5.08 -10.28
N MET A 255 -16.13 -4.68 -9.72
CA MET A 255 -14.82 -5.24 -10.08
C MET A 255 -14.71 -6.71 -9.72
N HIS A 256 -15.21 -7.09 -8.54
CA HIS A 256 -15.21 -8.49 -8.09
C HIS A 256 -16.07 -9.38 -8.99
N ALA A 257 -17.28 -8.93 -9.35
CA ALA A 257 -18.15 -9.63 -10.27
C ALA A 257 -17.50 -9.79 -11.66
N SER A 258 -16.87 -8.73 -12.18
CA SER A 258 -16.13 -8.77 -13.44
C SER A 258 -14.96 -9.77 -13.41
N LEU A 259 -14.25 -9.84 -12.27
CA LEU A 259 -13.16 -10.81 -12.07
C LEU A 259 -13.71 -12.24 -12.04
N ALA A 260 -14.78 -12.50 -11.30
CA ALA A 260 -15.39 -13.81 -11.21
C ALA A 260 -15.88 -14.32 -12.59
N GLN A 261 -16.46 -13.43 -13.41
CA GLN A 261 -16.89 -13.76 -14.76
C GLN A 261 -15.73 -14.18 -15.67
N ALA A 262 -14.54 -13.60 -15.50
CA ALA A 262 -13.37 -13.96 -16.28
C ALA A 262 -12.94 -15.42 -16.08
N PHE A 263 -13.24 -16.03 -14.92
CA PHE A 263 -12.96 -17.44 -14.65
C PHE A 263 -14.08 -18.42 -15.04
N THR A 264 -15.29 -17.92 -15.25
CA THR A 264 -16.42 -18.79 -15.65
C THR A 264 -16.56 -18.94 -17.17
N SER A 265 -15.77 -18.20 -17.93
CA SER A 265 -15.82 -18.17 -19.40
C SER A 265 -14.80 -19.12 -20.06
N GLU A 266 -14.05 -19.88 -19.27
CA GLU A 266 -13.16 -20.97 -19.69
C GLU A 266 -13.86 -22.33 -19.49
#